data_019cfa1617d863df75909fe54fc80e64
#
_entry.id   019cfa1617d863df75909fe54fc80e64
#
_cell.length_a   1.000
_cell.length_b   1.000
_cell.length_c   1.000
_cell.angle_alpha   90.00
_cell.angle_beta   90.00
_cell.angle_gamma   90.00
#
_symmetry.space_group_name_H-M   'P 1'
#
loop_
_entity.id
_entity.type
_entity.pdbx_description
1 polymer ?
#
loop_
_entity_poly.entity_id
_entity_poly.type
_entity_poly.pdbx_seq_one_letter_code
_entity_poly.pdbx_strand_id
1 'polypeptide(L)'
;MAAGKWRFSTQLGDTGKAGLLAEAHAIEEAGFETAWTPELYRSTFVPLAAVATQTSRLQLGSGIALAFTRSPLILALSALDMDEFSEGRFVLGLGTGVKRLNENWHNVLNYGQPAPHMRETVEAVRLLMSKVHTGEPISYKGEYINLDIKGFQRPFPPFRPKIPIYMAGIQEKMVEVAGQVADGLLGHPICTPRWIKEVILPHLAAGLEKSGRSRSDFMYSPSVTVALAASDSPADIAEARRAARTTIAFYGTVKTYDPIWEMHGFQAPINQVRRAFIRNDHTAMLDAVTDEMVDVFTIAGTKDTVIKRLAELQGLCEVIWTGGPTYYLPLEQVATYRQRLFELVAGLTGKKVL
;
A
#
# COMPACT_ATOMS: atom_id res chain seq x y z
N MET A 1 -28.25 7.74 -7.34
CA MET A 1 -27.45 6.59 -6.83
C MET A 1 -27.23 6.83 -5.35
N ALA A 2 -27.62 5.92 -4.48
CA ALA A 2 -27.33 6.04 -3.05
C ALA A 2 -25.80 6.12 -2.92
N ALA A 3 -25.30 7.15 -2.23
CA ALA A 3 -23.88 7.31 -1.98
C ALA A 3 -23.39 6.06 -1.25
N GLY A 4 -22.54 5.26 -1.90
CA GLY A 4 -21.91 4.11 -1.29
C GLY A 4 -21.16 4.57 -0.04
N LYS A 5 -21.18 3.77 1.00
CA LYS A 5 -20.47 4.08 2.24
C LYS A 5 -18.97 4.24 1.94
N TRP A 6 -18.41 5.38 2.31
CA TRP A 6 -16.96 5.62 2.19
C TRP A 6 -16.16 4.62 3.02
N ARG A 7 -15.13 4.05 2.42
CA ARG A 7 -14.21 3.13 3.08
C ARG A 7 -12.77 3.58 2.81
N PHE A 8 -12.04 3.84 3.88
CA PHE A 8 -10.69 4.39 3.80
C PHE A 8 -9.69 3.54 4.58
N SER A 9 -8.47 3.51 4.08
CA SER A 9 -7.29 3.06 4.81
C SER A 9 -6.19 4.11 4.71
N THR A 10 -5.21 4.05 5.61
CA THR A 10 -4.07 4.97 5.61
C THR A 10 -2.80 4.28 6.10
N GLN A 11 -1.67 4.95 5.95
CA GLN A 11 -0.39 4.48 6.48
C GLN A 11 -0.16 5.01 7.89
N LEU A 12 0.39 4.19 8.77
CA LEU A 12 1.00 4.63 10.04
C LEU A 12 2.30 5.40 9.74
N GLY A 13 2.52 6.50 10.44
CA GLY A 13 3.71 7.32 10.28
C GLY A 13 4.96 6.69 10.89
N ASP A 14 6.12 7.19 10.45
CA ASP A 14 7.44 6.79 10.95
C ASP A 14 7.85 7.66 12.17
N THR A 15 7.01 7.65 13.21
CA THR A 15 7.25 8.38 14.46
C THR A 15 7.82 7.44 15.55
N GLY A 16 8.34 8.01 16.64
CA GLY A 16 8.73 7.23 17.80
C GLY A 16 7.54 6.50 18.44
N LYS A 17 7.80 5.60 19.41
CA LYS A 17 6.77 4.74 20.02
C LYS A 17 5.51 5.51 20.47
N ALA A 18 5.68 6.60 21.19
CA ALA A 18 4.53 7.38 21.71
C ALA A 18 3.70 7.99 20.56
N GLY A 19 4.34 8.57 19.56
CA GLY A 19 3.68 9.12 18.38
C GLY A 19 2.97 8.05 17.57
N LEU A 20 3.59 6.88 17.39
CA LEU A 20 2.99 5.75 16.69
C LEU A 20 1.67 5.29 17.33
N LEU A 21 1.64 5.16 18.65
CA LEU A 21 0.44 4.72 19.37
C LEU A 21 -0.66 5.79 19.34
N ALA A 22 -0.29 7.05 19.57
CA ALA A 22 -1.25 8.17 19.48
C ALA A 22 -1.88 8.26 18.09
N GLU A 23 -1.07 8.08 17.06
CA GLU A 23 -1.54 8.10 15.68
C GLU A 23 -2.44 6.90 15.34
N ALA A 24 -2.13 5.70 15.84
CA ALA A 24 -2.99 4.54 15.64
C ALA A 24 -4.40 4.76 16.23
N HIS A 25 -4.49 5.37 17.41
CA HIS A 25 -5.77 5.77 18.00
C HIS A 25 -6.48 6.83 17.14
N ALA A 26 -5.77 7.85 16.68
CA ALA A 26 -6.36 8.88 15.82
C ALA A 26 -6.90 8.31 14.51
N ILE A 27 -6.20 7.35 13.90
CA ILE A 27 -6.65 6.61 12.71
C ILE A 27 -7.94 5.83 13.00
N GLU A 28 -7.98 5.11 14.13
CA GLU A 28 -9.16 4.32 14.54
C GLU A 28 -10.37 5.23 14.80
N GLU A 29 -10.16 6.35 15.48
CA GLU A 29 -11.21 7.33 15.78
C GLU A 29 -11.72 8.08 14.55
N ALA A 30 -10.84 8.42 13.61
CA ALA A 30 -11.22 9.03 12.34
C ALA A 30 -12.01 8.09 11.42
N GLY A 31 -12.11 6.80 11.76
CA GLY A 31 -12.94 5.84 11.04
C GLY A 31 -12.27 5.23 9.82
N PHE A 32 -10.96 5.22 9.77
CA PHE A 32 -10.22 4.37 8.82
C PHE A 32 -10.43 2.89 9.18
N GLU A 33 -10.53 2.05 8.18
CA GLU A 33 -10.71 0.62 8.37
C GLU A 33 -9.38 -0.10 8.62
N THR A 34 -8.31 0.34 7.92
CA THR A 34 -6.99 -0.33 7.99
C THR A 34 -5.87 0.70 8.14
N ALA A 35 -4.93 0.40 9.03
CA ALA A 35 -3.64 1.07 9.12
C ALA A 35 -2.54 0.19 8.54
N TRP A 36 -1.80 0.72 7.56
CA TRP A 36 -0.71 0.04 6.87
C TRP A 36 0.64 0.50 7.39
N THR A 37 1.58 -0.43 7.59
CA THR A 37 2.96 -0.10 7.94
C THR A 37 3.91 -0.56 6.82
N PRO A 38 4.65 0.35 6.18
CA PRO A 38 5.64 -0.02 5.18
C PRO A 38 6.89 -0.61 5.84
N GLU A 39 7.65 -1.37 5.07
CA GLU A 39 8.97 -1.85 5.45
C GLU A 39 10.03 -1.07 4.68
N LEU A 40 10.56 -0.02 5.30
CA LEU A 40 11.63 0.79 4.74
C LEU A 40 12.62 1.24 5.81
N TYR A 41 12.19 2.07 6.76
CA TYR A 41 13.03 2.58 7.86
C TYR A 41 12.95 1.71 9.11
N ARG A 42 11.98 0.81 9.17
CA ARG A 42 11.79 -0.15 10.27
C ARG A 42 11.10 -1.42 9.76
N SER A 43 11.18 -2.49 10.55
CA SER A 43 10.39 -3.71 10.31
C SER A 43 8.90 -3.38 10.38
N THR A 44 8.11 -3.92 9.46
CA THR A 44 6.67 -3.71 9.47
C THR A 44 5.97 -4.38 10.65
N PHE A 45 6.42 -5.57 11.07
CA PHE A 45 5.74 -6.36 12.11
C PHE A 45 5.89 -5.80 13.52
N VAL A 46 7.06 -5.25 13.87
CA VAL A 46 7.32 -4.75 15.23
C VAL A 46 6.41 -3.57 15.62
N PRO A 47 6.25 -2.51 14.81
CA PRO A 47 5.28 -1.46 15.10
C PRO A 47 3.84 -1.96 15.13
N LEU A 48 3.46 -2.86 14.22
CA LEU A 48 2.12 -3.41 14.17
C LEU A 48 1.79 -4.22 15.42
N ALA A 49 2.73 -5.02 15.94
CA ALA A 49 2.54 -5.74 17.19
C ALA A 49 2.28 -4.80 18.38
N ALA A 50 3.00 -3.67 18.46
CA ALA A 50 2.77 -2.67 19.49
C ALA A 50 1.38 -2.02 19.37
N VAL A 51 0.94 -1.72 18.14
CA VAL A 51 -0.38 -1.12 17.86
C VAL A 51 -1.51 -2.13 18.10
N ALA A 52 -1.30 -3.41 17.77
CA ALA A 52 -2.30 -4.47 17.94
C ALA A 52 -2.84 -4.57 19.36
N THR A 53 -1.96 -4.39 20.35
CA THR A 53 -2.32 -4.46 21.77
C THR A 53 -2.96 -3.19 22.31
N GLN A 54 -3.03 -2.11 21.54
CA GLN A 54 -3.53 -0.80 21.94
C GLN A 54 -4.76 -0.33 21.16
N THR A 55 -5.16 -1.09 20.16
CA THR A 55 -6.35 -0.83 19.31
C THR A 55 -7.30 -2.02 19.37
N SER A 56 -8.58 -1.81 19.09
CA SER A 56 -9.60 -2.87 19.22
C SER A 56 -10.44 -3.12 17.97
N ARG A 57 -10.50 -2.16 17.05
CA ARG A 57 -11.32 -2.23 15.82
C ARG A 57 -10.48 -2.09 14.55
N LEU A 58 -9.39 -1.35 14.64
CA LEU A 58 -8.53 -1.03 13.51
C LEU A 58 -7.91 -2.30 12.92
N GLN A 59 -8.16 -2.57 11.66
CA GLN A 59 -7.44 -3.60 10.93
C GLN A 59 -5.99 -3.16 10.73
N LEU A 60 -5.07 -4.08 10.89
CA LEU A 60 -3.63 -3.81 10.83
C LEU A 60 -3.02 -4.57 9.67
N GLY A 61 -2.23 -3.90 8.85
CA GLY A 61 -1.64 -4.54 7.69
C GLY A 61 -0.20 -4.14 7.42
N SER A 62 0.60 -5.08 6.93
CA SER A 62 1.86 -4.72 6.31
C SER A 62 1.58 -4.09 4.94
N GLY A 63 2.06 -2.89 4.74
CA GLY A 63 1.87 -2.14 3.50
C GLY A 63 3.15 -1.55 2.95
N ILE A 64 4.10 -2.38 2.55
CA ILE A 64 4.13 -3.84 2.42
C ILE A 64 5.30 -4.44 3.21
N ALA A 65 5.20 -5.73 3.57
CA ALA A 65 6.37 -6.50 3.95
C ALA A 65 7.13 -6.95 2.68
N LEU A 66 8.46 -6.85 2.71
CA LEU A 66 9.30 -7.29 1.59
C LEU A 66 9.29 -8.82 1.50
N ALA A 67 8.72 -9.36 0.44
CA ALA A 67 8.45 -10.79 0.29
C ALA A 67 9.71 -11.65 0.15
N PHE A 68 10.77 -11.11 -0.46
CA PHE A 68 11.97 -11.87 -0.80
C PHE A 68 13.10 -11.76 0.22
N THR A 69 12.94 -10.92 1.23
CA THR A 69 13.97 -10.70 2.28
C THR A 69 13.86 -11.67 3.44
N ARG A 70 12.78 -12.46 3.47
CA ARG A 70 12.50 -13.47 4.52
C ARG A 70 12.11 -14.80 3.88
N SER A 71 12.38 -15.90 4.60
CA SER A 71 11.83 -17.19 4.17
C SER A 71 10.29 -17.21 4.28
N PRO A 72 9.60 -17.97 3.43
CA PRO A 72 8.15 -18.14 3.54
C PRO A 72 7.70 -18.62 4.93
N LEU A 73 8.52 -19.44 5.61
CA LEU A 73 8.23 -19.90 6.97
C LEU A 73 8.19 -18.73 7.96
N ILE A 74 9.19 -17.83 7.92
CA ILE A 74 9.20 -16.66 8.81
C ILE A 74 8.06 -15.70 8.50
N LEU A 75 7.69 -15.51 7.24
CA LEU A 75 6.52 -14.72 6.86
C LEU A 75 5.23 -15.33 7.40
N ALA A 76 5.07 -16.66 7.28
CA ALA A 76 3.89 -17.35 7.78
C ALA A 76 3.78 -17.29 9.32
N LEU A 77 4.87 -17.52 10.04
CA LEU A 77 4.89 -17.43 11.51
C LEU A 77 4.61 -15.99 11.97
N SER A 78 5.25 -14.99 11.35
CA SER A 78 4.98 -13.58 11.67
C SER A 78 3.51 -13.20 11.43
N ALA A 79 2.90 -13.72 10.37
CA ALA A 79 1.49 -13.46 10.08
C ALA A 79 0.56 -14.11 11.10
N LEU A 80 0.87 -15.34 11.51
CA LEU A 80 0.11 -16.07 12.54
C LEU A 80 0.18 -15.38 13.91
N ASP A 81 1.37 -14.92 14.31
CA ASP A 81 1.57 -14.19 15.58
C ASP A 81 0.87 -12.84 15.53
N MET A 82 0.98 -12.11 14.42
CA MET A 82 0.29 -10.84 14.24
C MET A 82 -1.23 -10.98 14.25
N ASP A 83 -1.75 -12.05 13.67
CA ASP A 83 -3.20 -12.31 13.66
C ASP A 83 -3.72 -12.63 15.07
N GLU A 84 -2.96 -13.38 15.86
CA GLU A 84 -3.26 -13.66 17.27
C GLU A 84 -3.21 -12.37 18.11
N PHE A 85 -2.12 -11.58 18.05
CA PHE A 85 -1.97 -10.35 18.82
C PHE A 85 -2.98 -9.26 18.45
N SER A 86 -3.48 -9.28 17.23
CA SER A 86 -4.52 -8.36 16.76
C SER A 86 -5.93 -8.94 16.88
N GLU A 87 -6.10 -10.14 17.47
CA GLU A 87 -7.41 -10.81 17.59
C GLU A 87 -8.15 -10.90 16.24
N GLY A 88 -7.43 -11.39 15.21
CA GLY A 88 -7.99 -11.63 13.89
C GLY A 88 -8.12 -10.37 13.01
N ARG A 89 -7.49 -9.24 13.35
CA ARG A 89 -7.54 -7.99 12.56
C ARG A 89 -6.35 -7.82 11.60
N PHE A 90 -5.45 -8.79 11.48
CA PHE A 90 -4.26 -8.67 10.67
C PHE A 90 -4.50 -8.99 9.18
N VAL A 91 -3.83 -8.27 8.30
CA VAL A 91 -3.72 -8.51 6.85
C VAL A 91 -2.26 -8.54 6.46
N LEU A 92 -1.82 -9.63 5.85
CA LEU A 92 -0.46 -9.75 5.33
C LEU A 92 -0.37 -9.12 3.95
N GLY A 93 0.14 -7.89 3.87
CA GLY A 93 0.45 -7.24 2.60
C GLY A 93 1.91 -7.49 2.20
N LEU A 94 2.10 -8.10 1.03
CA LEU A 94 3.39 -8.48 0.47
C LEU A 94 3.72 -7.68 -0.78
N GLY A 95 4.97 -7.31 -0.95
CA GLY A 95 5.47 -6.69 -2.15
C GLY A 95 6.92 -7.09 -2.44
N THR A 96 7.32 -6.95 -3.69
CA THR A 96 8.66 -7.35 -4.12
C THR A 96 9.74 -6.38 -3.63
N GLY A 97 9.39 -5.11 -3.41
CA GLY A 97 10.39 -4.06 -3.29
C GLY A 97 11.20 -3.86 -4.58
N VAL A 98 12.09 -2.88 -4.58
CA VAL A 98 12.97 -2.58 -5.72
C VAL A 98 14.10 -3.61 -5.78
N LYS A 99 14.38 -4.20 -6.96
CA LYS A 99 15.41 -5.22 -7.15
C LYS A 99 16.76 -4.80 -6.54
N ARG A 100 17.25 -3.60 -6.87
CA ARG A 100 18.54 -3.10 -6.35
C ARG A 100 18.59 -3.03 -4.82
N LEU A 101 17.48 -2.67 -4.15
CA LEU A 101 17.43 -2.65 -2.69
C LEU A 101 17.48 -4.08 -2.13
N ASN A 102 16.72 -5.01 -2.71
CA ASN A 102 16.75 -6.41 -2.30
C ASN A 102 18.18 -7.00 -2.39
N GLU A 103 18.85 -6.79 -3.52
CA GLU A 103 20.19 -7.31 -3.75
C GLU A 103 21.24 -6.63 -2.86
N ASN A 104 21.25 -5.29 -2.79
CA ASN A 104 22.33 -4.54 -2.14
C ASN A 104 22.13 -4.32 -0.64
N TRP A 105 20.88 -4.22 -0.16
CA TRP A 105 20.61 -3.93 1.25
C TRP A 105 20.20 -5.17 2.04
N HIS A 106 19.52 -6.10 1.40
CA HIS A 106 18.94 -7.27 2.05
C HIS A 106 19.61 -8.59 1.65
N ASN A 107 20.67 -8.54 0.83
CA ASN A 107 21.43 -9.71 0.40
C ASN A 107 20.55 -10.80 -0.26
N VAL A 108 19.53 -10.39 -1.02
CA VAL A 108 18.72 -11.33 -1.78
C VAL A 108 19.51 -11.81 -3.00
N LEU A 109 19.97 -13.07 -2.96
CA LEU A 109 20.87 -13.63 -3.99
C LEU A 109 20.12 -13.97 -5.29
N ASN A 110 18.85 -14.30 -5.21
CA ASN A 110 18.02 -14.65 -6.36
C ASN A 110 16.70 -13.85 -6.33
N TYR A 111 16.73 -12.64 -6.85
CA TYR A 111 15.50 -11.85 -7.03
C TYR A 111 14.62 -12.45 -8.13
N GLY A 112 15.21 -12.97 -9.19
CA GLY A 112 14.56 -13.62 -10.32
C GLY A 112 13.56 -12.75 -11.05
N GLN A 113 12.54 -13.40 -11.59
CA GLN A 113 11.37 -12.73 -12.17
C GLN A 113 10.32 -12.45 -11.09
N PRO A 114 9.97 -11.18 -10.84
CA PRO A 114 9.22 -10.83 -9.64
C PRO A 114 7.81 -11.41 -9.58
N ALA A 115 7.10 -11.51 -10.69
CA ALA A 115 5.72 -11.99 -10.67
C ALA A 115 5.61 -13.50 -10.38
N PRO A 116 6.33 -14.43 -11.07
CA PRO A 116 6.31 -15.84 -10.69
C PRO A 116 6.92 -16.10 -9.31
N HIS A 117 7.99 -15.40 -8.92
CA HIS A 117 8.57 -15.54 -7.59
C HIS A 117 7.57 -15.13 -6.48
N MET A 118 6.82 -14.04 -6.70
CA MET A 118 5.78 -13.61 -5.78
C MET A 118 4.63 -14.62 -5.69
N ARG A 119 4.22 -15.23 -6.82
CA ARG A 119 3.21 -16.27 -6.81
C ARG A 119 3.62 -17.44 -5.91
N GLU A 120 4.82 -17.98 -6.13
CA GLU A 120 5.33 -19.09 -5.32
C GLU A 120 5.47 -18.71 -3.84
N THR A 121 5.91 -17.48 -3.54
CA THR A 121 6.00 -16.98 -2.17
C THR A 121 4.63 -16.97 -1.49
N VAL A 122 3.59 -16.44 -2.15
CA VAL A 122 2.23 -16.38 -1.58
C VAL A 122 1.65 -17.78 -1.40
N GLU A 123 1.82 -18.68 -2.39
CA GLU A 123 1.37 -20.07 -2.31
C GLU A 123 2.06 -20.81 -1.14
N ALA A 124 3.38 -20.67 -1.01
CA ALA A 124 4.15 -21.29 0.06
C ALA A 124 3.77 -20.74 1.46
N VAL A 125 3.60 -19.42 1.59
CA VAL A 125 3.16 -18.79 2.85
C VAL A 125 1.76 -19.27 3.23
N ARG A 126 0.84 -19.35 2.29
CA ARG A 126 -0.52 -19.84 2.52
C ARG A 126 -0.53 -21.31 2.94
N LEU A 127 0.25 -22.15 2.27
CA LEU A 127 0.44 -23.56 2.64
C LEU A 127 0.98 -23.69 4.08
N LEU A 128 2.01 -22.91 4.41
CA LEU A 128 2.61 -22.92 5.75
C LEU A 128 1.61 -22.48 6.82
N MET A 129 0.91 -21.34 6.63
CA MET A 129 -0.10 -20.89 7.59
C MET A 129 -1.18 -21.94 7.85
N SER A 130 -1.55 -22.74 6.84
CA SER A 130 -2.57 -23.78 6.98
C SER A 130 -2.08 -25.07 7.64
N LYS A 131 -0.75 -25.34 7.65
CA LYS A 131 -0.21 -26.65 8.05
C LYS A 131 0.78 -26.64 9.22
N VAL A 132 1.44 -25.53 9.54
CA VAL A 132 2.51 -25.51 10.57
C VAL A 132 2.06 -25.99 11.97
N HIS A 133 0.76 -26.00 12.25
CA HIS A 133 0.19 -26.46 13.54
C HIS A 133 -0.26 -27.94 13.52
N THR A 134 -0.29 -28.59 12.35
CA THR A 134 -0.85 -29.96 12.23
C THR A 134 0.14 -31.05 12.58
N GLY A 135 1.44 -30.78 12.52
CA GLY A 135 2.50 -31.80 12.66
C GLY A 135 2.73 -32.63 11.38
N GLU A 136 1.93 -32.40 10.34
CA GLU A 136 2.11 -33.09 9.05
C GLU A 136 3.36 -32.55 8.31
N PRO A 137 4.01 -33.41 7.51
CA PRO A 137 5.06 -32.95 6.62
C PRO A 137 4.56 -31.87 5.65
N ILE A 138 5.35 -30.82 5.43
CA ILE A 138 5.02 -29.72 4.52
C ILE A 138 6.04 -29.73 3.39
N SER A 139 5.59 -29.89 2.17
CA SER A 139 6.43 -29.86 0.97
C SER A 139 5.86 -28.89 -0.05
N TYR A 140 6.72 -28.06 -0.61
CA TYR A 140 6.43 -27.19 -1.75
C TYR A 140 7.63 -27.20 -2.69
N LYS A 141 7.41 -27.35 -3.99
CA LYS A 141 8.47 -27.40 -5.00
C LYS A 141 8.14 -26.46 -6.15
N GLY A 142 8.85 -25.36 -6.24
CA GLY A 142 8.77 -24.36 -7.30
C GLY A 142 10.13 -24.08 -7.92
N GLU A 143 10.18 -23.08 -8.76
CA GLU A 143 11.43 -22.54 -9.34
C GLU A 143 12.23 -21.71 -8.31
N TYR A 144 11.53 -20.91 -7.51
CA TYR A 144 12.12 -19.99 -6.53
C TYR A 144 12.05 -20.52 -5.11
N ILE A 145 10.97 -21.21 -4.76
CA ILE A 145 10.71 -21.68 -3.40
C ILE A 145 10.72 -23.22 -3.37
N ASN A 146 11.56 -23.78 -2.50
CA ASN A 146 11.60 -25.21 -2.23
C ASN A 146 11.54 -25.44 -0.73
N LEU A 147 10.54 -26.18 -0.25
CA LEU A 147 10.33 -26.50 1.16
C LEU A 147 10.21 -28.03 1.32
N ASP A 148 10.90 -28.57 2.32
CA ASP A 148 10.73 -29.94 2.81
C ASP A 148 10.87 -29.90 4.34
N ILE A 149 9.76 -29.73 5.04
CA ILE A 149 9.71 -29.53 6.48
C ILE A 149 9.09 -30.77 7.11
N LYS A 150 9.87 -31.45 7.98
CA LYS A 150 9.47 -32.65 8.72
C LYS A 150 9.75 -32.46 10.20
N GLY A 151 8.85 -32.93 11.05
CA GLY A 151 9.02 -32.89 12.50
C GLY A 151 8.87 -31.49 13.11
N PHE A 152 8.28 -30.55 12.38
CA PHE A 152 7.93 -29.22 12.91
C PHE A 152 6.43 -29.14 13.19
N GLN A 153 6.08 -28.67 14.39
CA GLN A 153 4.71 -28.38 14.75
C GLN A 153 4.67 -27.15 15.63
N ARG A 154 3.94 -26.10 15.20
CA ARG A 154 3.61 -24.95 16.05
C ARG A 154 2.67 -25.45 17.15
N PRO A 155 2.92 -25.17 18.46
CA PRO A 155 2.21 -25.81 19.56
C PRO A 155 0.76 -25.33 19.74
N PHE A 156 0.32 -24.33 18.99
CA PHE A 156 -1.04 -23.77 19.05
C PHE A 156 -1.58 -23.50 17.64
N PRO A 157 -2.91 -23.63 17.43
CA PRO A 157 -3.54 -23.42 16.15
C PRO A 157 -3.54 -21.94 15.76
N PRO A 158 -3.81 -21.60 14.49
CA PRO A 158 -4.05 -20.21 14.08
C PRO A 158 -5.29 -19.64 14.79
N PHE A 159 -5.29 -18.32 15.04
CA PHE A 159 -6.42 -17.62 15.65
C PHE A 159 -7.70 -17.73 14.80
N ARG A 160 -7.54 -17.66 13.48
CA ARG A 160 -8.62 -17.90 12.50
C ARG A 160 -8.12 -18.76 11.33
N PRO A 161 -9.04 -19.45 10.62
CA PRO A 161 -8.66 -20.39 9.56
C PRO A 161 -7.91 -19.77 8.38
N LYS A 162 -8.12 -18.47 8.13
CA LYS A 162 -7.55 -17.78 6.96
C LYS A 162 -7.17 -16.34 7.30
N ILE A 163 -5.90 -16.03 7.16
CA ILE A 163 -5.37 -14.65 7.19
C ILE A 163 -5.36 -14.13 5.76
N PRO A 164 -5.96 -12.95 5.46
CA PRO A 164 -5.90 -12.40 4.12
C PRO A 164 -4.47 -12.04 3.72
N ILE A 165 -4.10 -12.40 2.48
CA ILE A 165 -2.83 -11.99 1.87
C ILE A 165 -3.15 -11.01 0.75
N TYR A 166 -2.64 -9.77 0.87
CA TYR A 166 -2.72 -8.78 -0.19
C TYR A 166 -1.36 -8.66 -0.87
N MET A 167 -1.35 -8.40 -2.17
CA MET A 167 -0.14 -8.13 -2.93
C MET A 167 -0.09 -6.68 -3.38
N ALA A 168 1.08 -6.06 -3.32
CA ALA A 168 1.29 -4.79 -4.01
C ALA A 168 1.60 -5.04 -5.48
N GLY A 169 0.92 -4.32 -6.35
CA GLY A 169 1.11 -4.45 -7.79
C GLY A 169 0.59 -3.25 -8.55
N ILE A 170 1.31 -2.88 -9.61
CA ILE A 170 0.97 -1.74 -10.47
C ILE A 170 1.06 -2.11 -11.95
N GLN A 171 1.84 -3.14 -12.29
CA GLN A 171 2.03 -3.60 -13.66
C GLN A 171 1.27 -4.89 -13.93
N GLU A 172 0.93 -5.11 -15.18
CA GLU A 172 0.11 -6.16 -15.74
C GLU A 172 0.34 -7.54 -15.11
N LYS A 173 1.57 -8.07 -15.23
CA LYS A 173 1.92 -9.43 -14.77
C LYS A 173 1.75 -9.59 -13.26
N MET A 174 2.12 -8.58 -12.46
CA MET A 174 1.99 -8.63 -11.01
C MET A 174 0.52 -8.55 -10.58
N VAL A 175 -0.27 -7.72 -11.25
CA VAL A 175 -1.72 -7.60 -11.02
C VAL A 175 -2.43 -8.90 -11.37
N GLU A 176 -2.08 -9.52 -12.49
CA GLU A 176 -2.64 -10.83 -12.88
C GLU A 176 -2.31 -11.91 -11.86
N VAL A 177 -1.05 -11.98 -11.40
CA VAL A 177 -0.66 -12.93 -10.33
C VAL A 177 -1.40 -12.64 -9.03
N ALA A 178 -1.60 -11.38 -8.65
CA ALA A 178 -2.42 -11.05 -7.48
C ALA A 178 -3.84 -11.61 -7.62
N GLY A 179 -4.47 -11.47 -8.79
CA GLY A 179 -5.74 -12.09 -9.11
C GLY A 179 -5.72 -13.62 -8.98
N GLN A 180 -4.60 -14.29 -9.26
CA GLN A 180 -4.50 -15.75 -9.15
C GLN A 180 -4.38 -16.26 -7.70
N VAL A 181 -3.57 -15.60 -6.84
CA VAL A 181 -3.16 -16.19 -5.56
C VAL A 181 -3.43 -15.33 -4.32
N ALA A 182 -3.65 -14.01 -4.46
CA ALA A 182 -3.87 -13.12 -3.32
C ALA A 182 -5.36 -12.92 -3.02
N ASP A 183 -5.69 -12.40 -1.84
CA ASP A 183 -7.05 -12.02 -1.45
C ASP A 183 -7.34 -10.53 -1.72
N GLY A 184 -6.30 -9.76 -2.07
CA GLY A 184 -6.43 -8.37 -2.43
C GLY A 184 -5.20 -7.78 -3.13
N LEU A 185 -5.38 -6.59 -3.68
CA LEU A 185 -4.35 -5.80 -4.34
C LEU A 185 -4.21 -4.44 -3.66
N LEU A 186 -2.99 -4.10 -3.27
CA LEU A 186 -2.59 -2.77 -2.83
C LEU A 186 -2.04 -1.99 -4.03
N GLY A 187 -2.69 -0.89 -4.35
CA GLY A 187 -2.26 -0.01 -5.44
C GLY A 187 -1.16 0.96 -5.01
N HIS A 188 -0.70 1.74 -5.97
CA HIS A 188 0.43 2.67 -5.81
C HIS A 188 -0.05 4.13 -5.85
N PRO A 189 0.59 5.09 -5.14
CA PRO A 189 0.17 6.49 -5.09
C PRO A 189 0.09 7.23 -6.43
N ILE A 190 0.71 6.70 -7.49
CA ILE A 190 0.62 7.28 -8.84
C ILE A 190 -0.40 6.56 -9.74
N CYS A 191 -1.19 5.62 -9.22
CA CYS A 191 -2.28 5.00 -9.98
C CYS A 191 -3.39 6.01 -10.24
N THR A 192 -3.68 6.28 -11.51
CA THR A 192 -4.77 7.15 -11.92
C THR A 192 -6.04 6.35 -12.17
N PRO A 193 -7.24 6.97 -12.16
CA PRO A 193 -8.48 6.30 -12.56
C PRO A 193 -8.40 5.68 -13.97
N ARG A 194 -7.66 6.30 -14.89
CA ARG A 194 -7.43 5.77 -16.23
C ARG A 194 -6.57 4.50 -16.18
N TRP A 195 -5.44 4.53 -15.46
CA TRP A 195 -4.58 3.35 -15.29
C TRP A 195 -5.33 2.19 -14.64
N ILE A 196 -6.17 2.51 -13.64
CA ILE A 196 -7.01 1.50 -12.98
C ILE A 196 -7.95 0.83 -13.98
N LYS A 197 -8.65 1.61 -14.79
CA LYS A 197 -9.62 1.09 -15.75
C LYS A 197 -8.98 0.33 -16.91
N GLU A 198 -7.88 0.85 -17.47
CA GLU A 198 -7.29 0.33 -18.70
C GLU A 198 -6.25 -0.77 -18.44
N VAL A 199 -5.61 -0.81 -17.24
CA VAL A 199 -4.56 -1.78 -16.92
C VAL A 199 -4.92 -2.66 -15.73
N ILE A 200 -5.22 -2.05 -14.56
CA ILE A 200 -5.40 -2.84 -13.34
C ILE A 200 -6.60 -3.78 -13.44
N LEU A 201 -7.78 -3.26 -13.70
CA LEU A 201 -9.02 -4.06 -13.67
C LEU A 201 -9.04 -5.17 -14.73
N PRO A 202 -8.59 -4.97 -15.99
CA PRO A 202 -8.53 -6.06 -16.97
C PRO A 202 -7.57 -7.19 -16.58
N HIS A 203 -6.34 -6.87 -16.11
CA HIS A 203 -5.39 -7.89 -15.72
C HIS A 203 -5.75 -8.58 -14.41
N LEU A 204 -6.39 -7.86 -13.48
CA LEU A 204 -6.98 -8.46 -12.29
C LEU A 204 -8.09 -9.46 -12.65
N ALA A 205 -8.98 -9.09 -13.56
CA ALA A 205 -10.05 -9.97 -14.04
C ALA A 205 -9.47 -11.25 -14.68
N ALA A 206 -8.45 -11.13 -15.52
CA ALA A 206 -7.77 -12.28 -16.12
C ALA A 206 -7.13 -13.20 -15.07
N GLY A 207 -6.54 -12.65 -14.01
CA GLY A 207 -5.98 -13.41 -12.90
C GLY A 207 -7.04 -14.15 -12.09
N LEU A 208 -8.15 -13.49 -11.80
CA LEU A 208 -9.29 -14.08 -11.09
C LEU A 208 -9.94 -15.20 -11.89
N GLU A 209 -10.13 -15.03 -13.21
CA GLU A 209 -10.66 -16.04 -14.11
C GLU A 209 -9.79 -17.30 -14.09
N LYS A 210 -8.45 -17.15 -14.21
CA LYS A 210 -7.50 -18.27 -14.15
C LYS A 210 -7.57 -19.08 -12.85
N SER A 211 -7.96 -18.44 -11.74
CA SER A 211 -8.12 -19.10 -10.43
C SER A 211 -9.56 -19.50 -10.10
N GLY A 212 -10.53 -19.26 -11.01
CA GLY A 212 -11.94 -19.56 -10.81
C GLY A 212 -12.59 -18.72 -9.71
N ARG A 213 -12.07 -17.51 -9.40
CA ARG A 213 -12.56 -16.66 -8.33
C ARG A 213 -13.38 -15.49 -8.86
N SER A 214 -14.36 -15.05 -8.04
CA SER A 214 -15.16 -13.89 -8.34
C SER A 214 -14.46 -12.57 -7.96
N ARG A 215 -14.75 -11.50 -8.69
CA ARG A 215 -14.32 -10.14 -8.34
C ARG A 215 -14.86 -9.69 -6.97
N SER A 216 -16.03 -10.18 -6.57
CA SER A 216 -16.65 -9.89 -5.27
C SER A 216 -15.85 -10.41 -4.07
N ASP A 217 -14.99 -11.41 -4.28
CA ASP A 217 -14.19 -12.05 -3.24
C ASP A 217 -12.78 -11.46 -3.13
N PHE A 218 -12.55 -10.35 -3.84
CA PHE A 218 -11.23 -9.73 -3.94
C PHE A 218 -11.27 -8.25 -3.55
N MET A 219 -10.36 -7.85 -2.67
CA MET A 219 -10.22 -6.47 -2.20
C MET A 219 -9.21 -5.70 -3.07
N TYR A 220 -9.62 -4.57 -3.63
CA TYR A 220 -8.69 -3.65 -4.28
C TYR A 220 -8.65 -2.32 -3.52
N SER A 221 -7.46 -1.91 -3.14
CA SER A 221 -7.21 -0.67 -2.41
C SER A 221 -6.14 0.17 -3.15
N PRO A 222 -6.54 1.02 -4.12
CA PRO A 222 -5.63 1.98 -4.74
C PRO A 222 -5.16 2.99 -3.71
N SER A 223 -3.88 3.36 -3.78
CA SER A 223 -3.34 4.45 -2.97
C SER A 223 -3.45 5.78 -3.71
N VAL A 224 -3.80 6.85 -3.00
CA VAL A 224 -3.88 8.21 -3.53
C VAL A 224 -3.26 9.22 -2.58
N THR A 225 -2.51 10.18 -3.13
CA THR A 225 -1.99 11.31 -2.36
C THR A 225 -3.03 12.42 -2.32
N VAL A 226 -3.45 12.79 -1.11
CA VAL A 226 -4.42 13.85 -0.85
C VAL A 226 -3.74 15.03 -0.17
N ALA A 227 -3.75 16.21 -0.81
CA ALA A 227 -3.26 17.45 -0.26
C ALA A 227 -4.42 18.44 -0.09
N LEU A 228 -5.06 18.41 1.09
CA LEU A 228 -6.18 19.28 1.42
C LEU A 228 -5.68 20.68 1.78
N ALA A 229 -6.15 21.71 1.07
CA ALA A 229 -5.88 23.12 1.36
C ALA A 229 -6.43 23.52 2.73
N ALA A 230 -5.81 24.50 3.38
CA ALA A 230 -6.28 25.02 4.67
C ALA A 230 -7.61 25.76 4.57
N SER A 231 -7.80 26.46 3.45
CA SER A 231 -9.03 27.18 3.11
C SER A 231 -9.23 27.21 1.58
N ASP A 232 -10.30 27.84 1.15
CA ASP A 232 -10.59 28.06 -0.27
C ASP A 232 -9.82 29.26 -0.86
N SER A 233 -8.86 29.84 -0.12
CA SER A 233 -8.02 30.93 -0.64
C SER A 233 -7.11 30.42 -1.77
N PRO A 234 -6.84 31.24 -2.81
CA PRO A 234 -5.91 30.88 -3.86
C PRO A 234 -4.50 30.54 -3.34
N ALA A 235 -4.05 31.17 -2.25
CA ALA A 235 -2.76 30.90 -1.64
C ALA A 235 -2.68 29.52 -1.01
N ASP A 236 -3.70 29.12 -0.24
CA ASP A 236 -3.76 27.80 0.40
C ASP A 236 -3.91 26.66 -0.63
N ILE A 237 -4.67 26.92 -1.69
CA ILE A 237 -4.80 25.96 -2.81
C ILE A 237 -3.44 25.80 -3.51
N ALA A 238 -2.74 26.87 -3.79
CA ALA A 238 -1.42 26.83 -4.42
C ALA A 238 -0.39 26.10 -3.53
N GLU A 239 -0.44 26.30 -2.21
CA GLU A 239 0.41 25.56 -1.25
C GLU A 239 0.13 24.05 -1.29
N ALA A 240 -1.14 23.65 -1.23
CA ALA A 240 -1.53 22.24 -1.31
C ALA A 240 -1.07 21.58 -2.62
N ARG A 241 -1.24 22.27 -3.75
CA ARG A 241 -0.76 21.78 -5.06
C ARG A 241 0.76 21.65 -5.11
N ARG A 242 1.48 22.63 -4.51
CA ARG A 242 2.96 22.54 -4.40
C ARG A 242 3.38 21.33 -3.55
N ALA A 243 2.73 21.09 -2.42
CA ALA A 243 3.00 19.92 -1.59
C ALA A 243 2.74 18.61 -2.34
N ALA A 244 1.66 18.53 -3.12
CA ALA A 244 1.34 17.35 -3.94
C ALA A 244 2.40 17.04 -5.01
N ARG A 245 3.07 18.06 -5.60
CA ARG A 245 4.17 17.87 -6.57
C ARG A 245 5.29 17.00 -6.05
N THR A 246 5.54 17.02 -4.74
CA THR A 246 6.63 16.27 -4.11
C THR A 246 6.50 14.77 -4.31
N THR A 247 5.26 14.24 -4.26
CA THR A 247 4.97 12.81 -4.52
C THR A 247 5.31 12.44 -5.96
N ILE A 248 4.92 13.27 -6.92
CA ILE A 248 5.18 13.03 -8.34
C ILE A 248 6.68 13.10 -8.62
N ALA A 249 7.36 14.13 -8.09
CA ALA A 249 8.80 14.30 -8.24
C ALA A 249 9.58 13.10 -7.68
N PHE A 250 9.19 12.58 -6.51
CA PHE A 250 9.81 11.41 -5.91
C PHE A 250 9.66 10.16 -6.80
N TYR A 251 8.42 9.80 -7.16
CA TYR A 251 8.17 8.60 -7.96
C TYR A 251 8.62 8.74 -9.42
N GLY A 252 8.71 9.96 -9.95
CA GLY A 252 9.26 10.27 -11.27
C GLY A 252 10.73 9.84 -11.43
N THR A 253 11.49 9.70 -10.33
CA THR A 253 12.87 9.20 -10.37
C THR A 253 12.98 7.72 -10.70
N VAL A 254 11.91 6.95 -10.52
CA VAL A 254 11.89 5.49 -10.62
C VAL A 254 11.40 5.04 -12.01
N LYS A 255 12.28 4.41 -12.78
CA LYS A 255 11.98 3.98 -14.17
C LYS A 255 10.89 2.91 -14.28
N THR A 256 10.66 2.14 -13.25
CA THR A 256 9.62 1.10 -13.24
C THR A 256 8.23 1.66 -13.53
N TYR A 257 8.02 2.97 -13.30
CA TYR A 257 6.73 3.63 -13.52
C TYR A 257 6.60 4.31 -14.89
N ASP A 258 7.57 4.15 -15.79
CA ASP A 258 7.55 4.76 -17.13
C ASP A 258 6.26 4.52 -17.91
N PRO A 259 5.68 3.29 -17.94
CA PRO A 259 4.44 3.05 -18.67
C PRO A 259 3.27 3.95 -18.23
N ILE A 260 3.23 4.35 -16.95
CA ILE A 260 2.16 5.23 -16.45
C ILE A 260 2.37 6.66 -16.95
N TRP A 261 3.63 7.14 -16.89
CA TRP A 261 3.97 8.47 -17.41
C TRP A 261 3.72 8.57 -18.92
N GLU A 262 4.06 7.51 -19.66
CA GLU A 262 3.84 7.39 -21.11
C GLU A 262 2.36 7.41 -21.46
N MET A 263 1.51 6.64 -20.75
CA MET A 263 0.06 6.62 -20.97
C MET A 263 -0.55 8.02 -20.88
N HIS A 264 -0.02 8.87 -20.02
CA HIS A 264 -0.52 10.23 -19.80
C HIS A 264 0.25 11.31 -20.58
N GLY A 265 1.28 10.96 -21.36
CA GLY A 265 2.05 11.90 -22.18
C GLY A 265 3.06 12.74 -21.37
N PHE A 266 3.42 12.34 -20.14
CA PHE A 266 4.31 13.11 -19.26
C PHE A 266 5.77 12.67 -19.26
N GLN A 267 6.21 11.91 -20.27
CA GLN A 267 7.59 11.41 -20.33
C GLN A 267 8.63 12.54 -20.37
N ALA A 268 8.35 13.65 -21.05
CA ALA A 268 9.28 14.77 -21.16
C ALA A 268 9.48 15.51 -19.81
N PRO A 269 8.44 15.90 -19.05
CA PRO A 269 8.58 16.42 -17.70
C PRO A 269 9.28 15.46 -16.74
N ILE A 270 8.95 14.17 -16.77
CA ILE A 270 9.59 13.16 -15.91
C ILE A 270 11.09 13.03 -16.22
N ASN A 271 11.50 13.14 -17.47
CA ASN A 271 12.92 13.17 -17.82
C ASN A 271 13.62 14.43 -17.30
N GLN A 272 12.92 15.56 -17.13
CA GLN A 272 13.46 16.75 -16.47
C GLN A 272 13.62 16.52 -14.95
N VAL A 273 12.62 15.92 -14.30
CA VAL A 273 12.72 15.50 -12.89
C VAL A 273 13.97 14.63 -12.67
N ARG A 274 14.19 13.63 -13.51
CA ARG A 274 15.36 12.74 -13.39
C ARG A 274 16.70 13.45 -13.60
N ARG A 275 16.78 14.38 -14.55
CA ARG A 275 17.99 15.20 -14.75
C ARG A 275 18.28 16.09 -13.54
N ALA A 276 17.24 16.69 -12.94
CA ALA A 276 17.36 17.49 -11.74
C ALA A 276 17.78 16.61 -10.53
N PHE A 277 17.19 15.43 -10.39
CA PHE A 277 17.54 14.47 -9.34
C PHE A 277 19.02 14.08 -9.37
N ILE A 278 19.58 13.78 -10.56
CA ILE A 278 21.01 13.45 -10.69
C ILE A 278 21.91 14.60 -10.23
N ARG A 279 21.46 15.85 -10.36
CA ARG A 279 22.18 17.04 -9.91
C ARG A 279 21.90 17.43 -8.46
N ASN A 280 21.09 16.64 -7.72
CA ASN A 280 20.58 16.98 -6.39
C ASN A 280 19.83 18.32 -6.33
N ASP A 281 19.19 18.73 -7.42
CA ASP A 281 18.45 19.97 -7.55
C ASP A 281 16.96 19.72 -7.26
N HIS A 282 16.59 19.74 -6.00
CA HIS A 282 15.23 19.47 -5.57
C HIS A 282 14.25 20.53 -6.04
N THR A 283 14.68 21.78 -6.16
CA THR A 283 13.83 22.87 -6.68
C THR A 283 13.48 22.61 -8.14
N ALA A 284 14.47 22.34 -8.98
CA ALA A 284 14.23 22.01 -10.39
C ALA A 284 13.43 20.71 -10.57
N MET A 285 13.52 19.75 -9.64
CA MET A 285 12.64 18.56 -9.65
C MET A 285 11.17 18.94 -9.50
N LEU A 286 10.85 19.80 -8.54
CA LEU A 286 9.49 20.26 -8.28
C LEU A 286 8.94 21.15 -9.39
N ASP A 287 9.78 22.03 -9.94
CA ASP A 287 9.42 22.93 -11.05
C ASP A 287 9.14 22.18 -12.36
N ALA A 288 9.76 21.00 -12.54
CA ALA A 288 9.49 20.14 -13.69
C ALA A 288 8.11 19.44 -13.62
N VAL A 289 7.50 19.36 -12.43
CA VAL A 289 6.14 18.80 -12.26
C VAL A 289 5.12 19.87 -12.62
N THR A 290 4.37 19.65 -13.68
CA THR A 290 3.35 20.60 -14.15
C THR A 290 2.07 20.53 -13.32
N ASP A 291 1.24 21.57 -13.39
CA ASP A 291 -0.07 21.56 -12.73
C ASP A 291 -1.00 20.46 -13.26
N GLU A 292 -0.92 20.17 -14.55
CA GLU A 292 -1.66 19.07 -15.16
C GLU A 292 -1.26 17.70 -14.58
N MET A 293 0.04 17.49 -14.30
CA MET A 293 0.48 16.28 -13.60
C MET A 293 -0.09 16.20 -12.19
N VAL A 294 -0.16 17.32 -11.47
CA VAL A 294 -0.81 17.36 -10.14
C VAL A 294 -2.27 16.94 -10.24
N ASP A 295 -2.99 17.45 -11.22
CA ASP A 295 -4.40 17.11 -11.45
C ASP A 295 -4.62 15.64 -11.85
N VAL A 296 -3.67 15.04 -12.56
CA VAL A 296 -3.77 13.64 -13.00
C VAL A 296 -3.39 12.67 -11.89
N PHE A 297 -2.29 12.89 -11.16
CA PHE A 297 -1.69 11.90 -10.28
C PHE A 297 -1.96 12.09 -8.79
N THR A 298 -2.53 13.23 -8.40
CA THR A 298 -2.83 13.54 -6.99
C THR A 298 -4.21 14.14 -6.84
N ILE A 299 -4.66 14.27 -5.61
CA ILE A 299 -5.90 14.97 -5.27
C ILE A 299 -5.54 16.15 -4.39
N ALA A 300 -5.42 17.36 -4.98
CA ALA A 300 -4.98 18.55 -4.29
C ALA A 300 -5.95 19.71 -4.49
N GLY A 301 -6.30 20.42 -3.40
CA GLY A 301 -7.17 21.60 -3.46
C GLY A 301 -8.15 21.73 -2.29
N THR A 302 -9.28 22.37 -2.54
CA THR A 302 -10.34 22.59 -1.55
C THR A 302 -11.01 21.30 -1.12
N LYS A 303 -11.74 21.33 -0.01
CA LYS A 303 -12.51 20.18 0.50
C LYS A 303 -13.47 19.62 -0.57
N ASP A 304 -14.19 20.49 -1.26
CA ASP A 304 -15.15 20.09 -2.29
C ASP A 304 -14.44 19.43 -3.49
N THR A 305 -13.31 19.97 -3.91
CA THR A 305 -12.48 19.38 -4.96
C THR A 305 -11.98 18.00 -4.56
N VAL A 306 -11.50 17.84 -3.33
CA VAL A 306 -10.99 16.56 -2.82
C VAL A 306 -12.11 15.53 -2.77
N ILE A 307 -13.29 15.86 -2.22
CA ILE A 307 -14.42 14.94 -2.16
C ILE A 307 -14.88 14.51 -3.56
N LYS A 308 -15.00 15.46 -4.49
CA LYS A 308 -15.36 15.18 -5.89
C LYS A 308 -14.39 14.19 -6.54
N ARG A 309 -13.08 14.42 -6.37
CA ARG A 309 -12.03 13.59 -6.95
C ARG A 309 -11.96 12.19 -6.30
N LEU A 310 -12.15 12.10 -4.98
CA LEU A 310 -12.26 10.80 -4.30
C LEU A 310 -13.47 10.00 -4.80
N ALA A 311 -14.57 10.68 -5.12
CA ALA A 311 -15.77 10.03 -5.66
C ALA A 311 -15.56 9.37 -7.04
N GLU A 312 -14.57 9.81 -7.83
CA GLU A 312 -14.22 9.20 -9.11
C GLU A 312 -13.63 7.77 -8.94
N LEU A 313 -13.16 7.44 -7.73
CA LEU A 313 -12.65 6.09 -7.40
C LEU A 313 -13.76 5.15 -6.92
N GLN A 314 -14.94 5.67 -6.55
CA GLN A 314 -16.06 4.82 -6.16
C GLN A 314 -16.51 3.94 -7.33
N GLY A 315 -16.69 2.66 -7.05
CA GLY A 315 -17.01 1.66 -8.08
C GLY A 315 -15.78 1.11 -8.83
N LEU A 316 -14.58 1.68 -8.63
CA LEU A 316 -13.32 1.12 -9.15
C LEU A 316 -12.58 0.28 -8.11
N CYS A 317 -12.86 0.49 -6.83
CA CYS A 317 -12.19 -0.16 -5.70
C CYS A 317 -13.15 -0.36 -4.52
N GLU A 318 -12.73 -1.18 -3.55
CA GLU A 318 -13.47 -1.44 -2.32
C GLU A 318 -13.08 -0.50 -1.19
N VAL A 319 -11.79 -0.14 -1.08
CA VAL A 319 -11.24 0.74 -0.03
C VAL A 319 -10.26 1.71 -0.68
N ILE A 320 -10.32 3.00 -0.36
CA ILE A 320 -9.37 3.98 -0.85
C ILE A 320 -8.26 4.13 0.19
N TRP A 321 -7.03 3.79 -0.18
CA TRP A 321 -5.87 4.06 0.65
C TRP A 321 -5.44 5.51 0.45
N THR A 322 -5.67 6.35 1.44
CA THR A 322 -5.33 7.77 1.38
C THR A 322 -4.09 8.08 2.22
N GLY A 323 -3.24 8.96 1.71
CA GLY A 323 -2.11 9.52 2.43
C GLY A 323 -1.90 10.99 2.07
N GLY A 324 -1.31 11.76 2.97
CA GLY A 324 -0.83 13.11 2.66
C GLY A 324 0.48 13.09 1.86
N PRO A 325 0.92 14.21 1.28
CA PRO A 325 2.26 14.34 0.73
C PRO A 325 3.30 14.24 1.84
N THR A 326 4.40 13.48 1.59
CA THR A 326 5.40 13.18 2.62
C THR A 326 6.83 13.44 2.18
N TYR A 327 7.12 13.36 0.89
CA TYR A 327 8.48 13.47 0.35
C TYR A 327 8.94 14.93 0.29
N TYR A 328 10.19 15.20 0.61
CA TYR A 328 10.81 16.53 0.50
C TYR A 328 10.09 17.66 1.25
N LEU A 329 9.27 17.34 2.25
CA LEU A 329 8.55 18.28 3.09
C LEU A 329 9.06 18.25 4.54
N PRO A 330 9.02 19.39 5.26
CA PRO A 330 9.24 19.41 6.70
C PRO A 330 8.24 18.52 7.43
N LEU A 331 8.67 17.86 8.51
CA LEU A 331 7.81 16.95 9.28
C LEU A 331 6.54 17.62 9.82
N GLU A 332 6.64 18.90 10.20
CA GLU A 332 5.48 19.68 10.65
C GLU A 332 4.42 19.84 9.56
N GLN A 333 4.86 20.08 8.33
CA GLN A 333 3.96 20.21 7.18
C GLN A 333 3.33 18.86 6.83
N VAL A 334 4.09 17.77 6.90
CA VAL A 334 3.56 16.40 6.74
C VAL A 334 2.48 16.13 7.78
N ALA A 335 2.73 16.46 9.05
CA ALA A 335 1.76 16.29 10.14
C ALA A 335 0.48 17.11 9.90
N THR A 336 0.62 18.34 9.42
CA THR A 336 -0.52 19.23 9.09
C THR A 336 -1.43 18.64 8.00
N TYR A 337 -0.87 18.16 6.87
CA TYR A 337 -1.66 17.51 5.82
C TYR A 337 -2.32 16.23 6.32
N ARG A 338 -1.64 15.50 7.17
CA ARG A 338 -2.15 14.27 7.77
C ARG A 338 -3.35 14.53 8.69
N GLN A 339 -3.26 15.53 9.54
CA GLN A 339 -4.36 15.95 10.41
C GLN A 339 -5.59 16.37 9.59
N ARG A 340 -5.41 17.24 8.61
CA ARG A 340 -6.50 17.68 7.70
C ARG A 340 -7.16 16.49 7.00
N LEU A 341 -6.38 15.50 6.57
CA LEU A 341 -6.89 14.28 5.96
C LEU A 341 -7.74 13.48 6.96
N PHE A 342 -7.31 13.34 8.20
CA PHE A 342 -8.05 12.60 9.23
C PHE A 342 -9.37 13.28 9.56
N GLU A 343 -9.39 14.60 9.68
CA GLU A 343 -10.60 15.40 9.85
C GLU A 343 -11.58 15.23 8.67
N LEU A 344 -11.07 15.24 7.44
CA LEU A 344 -11.87 14.98 6.24
C LEU A 344 -12.50 13.60 6.27
N VAL A 345 -11.70 12.57 6.54
CA VAL A 345 -12.17 11.17 6.57
C VAL A 345 -13.19 10.96 7.69
N ALA A 346 -12.97 11.53 8.87
CA ALA A 346 -13.94 11.46 9.96
C ALA A 346 -15.29 12.06 9.56
N GLY A 347 -15.28 13.22 8.90
CA GLY A 347 -16.51 13.82 8.36
C GLY A 347 -17.20 12.94 7.33
N LEU A 348 -16.46 12.29 6.43
CA LEU A 348 -17.03 11.42 5.38
C LEU A 348 -17.52 10.08 5.95
N THR A 349 -16.94 9.57 7.01
CA THR A 349 -17.33 8.32 7.68
C THR A 349 -18.39 8.50 8.77
N GLY A 350 -18.78 9.75 9.05
CA GLY A 350 -19.76 10.10 10.09
C GLY A 350 -19.19 9.95 11.51
N LYS A 351 -17.88 10.07 11.68
CA LYS A 351 -17.19 10.08 12.97
C LYS A 351 -16.98 11.53 13.42
N LYS A 352 -16.94 11.76 14.74
CA LYS A 352 -16.51 13.04 15.30
C LYS A 352 -15.02 12.93 15.59
N VAL A 353 -14.22 13.85 15.06
CA VAL A 353 -12.86 14.06 15.54
C VAL A 353 -12.97 14.70 16.92
N LEU A 354 -12.34 14.09 17.92
CA LEU A 354 -12.25 14.65 19.28
C LEU A 354 -11.18 15.74 19.33
#